data_0a44b99cf12c4c773bc12a1c19c105bb
#
_entry.id   0a44b99cf12c4c773bc12a1c19c105bb
#
_cell.length_a   1.000
_cell.length_b   1.000
_cell.length_c   1.000
_cell.angle_alpha   90.00
_cell.angle_beta   90.00
_cell.angle_gamma   90.00
#
_symmetry.space_group_name_H-M   'P 1'
#
loop_
_entity.id
_entity.type
_entity.pdbx_description
1 polymer ?
#
loop_
_entity_poly.entity_id
_entity_poly.type
_entity_poly.pdbx_seq_one_letter_code
_entity_poly.pdbx_strand_id
1 'polypeptide(L)'
;MFGGDRLSTEDQGSVAIRAGAARLLLLSASSAMVNDSEGVPSAKLLMGTATFSTGNAHAFTLYASKAAIRGQSDAPTIGQVRLLNAKELLITSKRGPLSVTVDGETQVIEDGKAYHVHLDREMAAAQGPSGAGGAQGPSGKGGWPLKAGRSRFLIVVVGVTPIATYFAVSEALESADRP
;
A
#
# COMPACT_ATOMS: atom_id res chain seq x y z
N MET A 1 15.47 16.63 10.55
CA MET A 1 14.26 16.02 11.11
C MET A 1 14.68 15.13 12.25
N PHE A 2 14.10 15.28 13.41
CA PHE A 2 14.36 14.42 14.55
C PHE A 2 13.44 13.21 14.50
N GLY A 3 13.90 12.05 14.95
CA GLY A 3 13.07 10.87 15.04
C GLY A 3 11.83 11.14 15.91
N GLY A 4 10.64 10.84 15.40
CA GLY A 4 9.36 11.04 16.08
C GLY A 4 8.59 12.30 15.66
N ASP A 5 9.07 13.07 14.66
CA ASP A 5 8.34 14.22 14.15
C ASP A 5 7.01 13.79 13.51
N ARG A 6 5.93 14.51 13.88
CA ARG A 6 4.62 14.32 13.29
C ARG A 6 4.41 15.30 12.14
N LEU A 7 4.02 14.76 11.00
CA LEU A 7 3.61 15.51 9.82
C LEU A 7 2.10 15.38 9.63
N SER A 8 1.44 16.47 9.25
CA SER A 8 0.03 16.45 8.88
C SER A 8 -0.22 17.38 7.70
N THR A 9 -1.16 17.00 6.86
CA THR A 9 -1.64 17.79 5.72
C THR A 9 -3.09 18.15 5.92
N GLU A 10 -3.46 19.34 5.48
CA GLU A 10 -4.85 19.81 5.42
C GLU A 10 -5.58 19.20 4.22
N ASP A 11 -6.87 19.51 4.08
CA ASP A 11 -7.77 18.90 3.09
C ASP A 11 -7.35 19.11 1.63
N GLN A 12 -6.57 20.14 1.34
CA GLN A 12 -6.05 20.43 0.00
C GLN A 12 -4.52 20.43 -0.07
N GLY A 13 -3.86 20.03 1.01
CA GLY A 13 -2.41 20.04 1.12
C GLY A 13 -1.78 18.70 0.76
N SER A 14 -0.52 18.73 0.38
CA SER A 14 0.34 17.56 0.33
C SER A 14 1.73 17.91 0.84
N VAL A 15 2.42 16.94 1.43
CA VAL A 15 3.77 17.13 1.93
C VAL A 15 4.66 16.00 1.40
N ALA A 16 5.76 16.38 0.74
CA ALA A 16 6.77 15.44 0.29
C ALA A 16 8.02 15.60 1.16
N ILE A 17 8.51 14.48 1.68
CA ILE A 17 9.75 14.41 2.44
C ILE A 17 10.69 13.39 1.84
N ARG A 18 11.98 13.63 2.02
CA ARG A 18 13.03 12.68 1.71
C ARG A 18 13.58 12.09 3.01
N ALA A 19 13.55 10.78 3.10
CA ALA A 19 14.07 10.03 4.24
C ALA A 19 15.14 9.05 3.74
N GLY A 20 16.40 9.45 3.81
CA GLY A 20 17.51 8.70 3.23
C GLY A 20 17.37 8.51 1.72
N ALA A 21 17.36 7.26 1.27
CA ALA A 21 17.16 6.87 -0.13
C ALA A 21 15.67 6.78 -0.53
N ALA A 22 14.76 6.98 0.43
CA ALA A 22 13.33 6.93 0.19
C ALA A 22 12.70 8.32 0.10
N ARG A 23 11.53 8.40 -0.53
CA ARG A 23 10.66 9.56 -0.54
C ARG A 23 9.30 9.15 -0.01
N LEU A 24 8.73 9.98 0.84
CA LEU A 24 7.37 9.83 1.35
C LEU A 24 6.56 11.06 0.95
N LEU A 25 5.41 10.85 0.32
CA LEU A 25 4.42 11.86 -0.02
C LEU A 25 3.15 11.57 0.78
N LEU A 26 2.78 12.49 1.66
CA LEU A 26 1.47 12.50 2.30
C LEU A 26 0.50 13.28 1.43
N LEU A 27 -0.62 12.67 1.09
CA LEU A 27 -1.70 13.34 0.36
C LEU A 27 -2.56 14.18 1.30
N SER A 28 -3.59 14.81 0.77
CA SER A 28 -4.53 15.63 1.55
C SER A 28 -5.15 14.85 2.72
N ALA A 29 -5.50 15.56 3.79
CA ALA A 29 -6.13 15.04 4.99
C ALA A 29 -5.38 13.82 5.58
N SER A 30 -4.05 13.87 5.60
CA SER A 30 -3.20 12.75 6.04
C SER A 30 -2.29 13.15 7.18
N SER A 31 -1.95 12.20 8.03
CA SER A 31 -1.00 12.40 9.13
C SER A 31 -0.11 11.18 9.29
N ALA A 32 1.19 11.42 9.48
CA ALA A 32 2.18 10.39 9.74
C ALA A 32 3.22 10.84 10.76
N MET A 33 3.81 9.88 11.46
CA MET A 33 5.02 10.09 12.27
C MET A 33 6.21 9.54 11.49
N VAL A 34 7.30 10.30 11.44
CA VAL A 34 8.54 9.88 10.79
C VAL A 34 9.57 9.55 11.86
N ASN A 35 10.17 8.37 11.75
CA ASN A 35 11.22 7.91 12.63
C ASN A 35 12.46 7.57 11.82
N ASP A 36 13.60 7.94 12.35
CA ASP A 36 14.92 7.54 11.85
C ASP A 36 15.59 6.77 12.98
N SER A 37 15.25 5.50 13.10
CA SER A 37 15.81 4.62 14.13
C SER A 37 16.89 3.76 13.49
N GLU A 38 18.09 3.80 14.05
CA GLU A 38 19.24 2.96 13.66
C GLU A 38 19.67 3.13 12.19
N GLY A 39 19.46 4.33 11.60
CA GLY A 39 19.87 4.60 10.22
C GLY A 39 18.94 4.03 9.14
N VAL A 40 17.85 3.38 9.53
CA VAL A 40 16.79 2.95 8.59
C VAL A 40 15.57 3.84 8.79
N PRO A 41 15.27 4.73 7.84
CA PRO A 41 14.11 5.58 7.94
C PRO A 41 12.81 4.78 7.86
N SER A 42 11.87 5.17 8.68
CA SER A 42 10.53 4.60 8.69
C SER A 42 9.48 5.67 8.91
N ALA A 43 8.24 5.39 8.54
CA ALA A 43 7.11 6.25 8.87
C ALA A 43 5.92 5.43 9.35
N LYS A 44 5.12 6.00 10.23
CA LYS A 44 3.86 5.42 10.68
C LYS A 44 2.71 6.29 10.20
N LEU A 45 1.91 5.78 9.25
CA LEU A 45 0.69 6.43 8.80
C LEU A 45 -0.37 6.32 9.91
N LEU A 46 -0.85 7.48 10.37
CA LEU A 46 -1.85 7.58 11.42
C LEU A 46 -3.25 7.76 10.84
N MET A 47 -3.35 8.47 9.71
CA MET A 47 -4.60 8.77 9.02
C MET A 47 -4.34 9.14 7.57
N GLY A 48 -5.29 8.86 6.68
CA GLY A 48 -5.29 9.30 5.28
C GLY A 48 -4.48 8.42 4.35
N THR A 49 -3.73 9.03 3.43
CA THR A 49 -3.03 8.34 2.35
C THR A 49 -1.58 8.77 2.26
N ALA A 50 -0.69 7.79 2.19
CA ALA A 50 0.73 7.99 1.97
C ALA A 50 1.19 7.23 0.72
N THR A 51 2.04 7.86 -0.09
CA THR A 51 2.77 7.21 -1.18
C THR A 51 4.25 7.22 -0.83
N PHE A 52 4.90 6.09 -0.93
CA PHE A 52 6.34 6.01 -0.73
C PHE A 52 7.04 5.46 -1.97
N SER A 53 8.28 5.89 -2.15
CA SER A 53 9.17 5.41 -3.19
C SER A 53 10.51 5.06 -2.57
N THR A 54 11.03 3.90 -2.87
CA THR A 54 12.30 3.41 -2.36
C THR A 54 13.12 2.72 -3.45
N GLY A 55 14.45 2.80 -3.35
CA GLY A 55 15.37 2.16 -4.29
C GLY A 55 15.62 0.68 -3.99
N ASN A 56 15.36 0.23 -2.78
CA ASN A 56 15.54 -1.16 -2.34
C ASN A 56 14.62 -1.51 -1.17
N ALA A 57 14.51 -2.82 -0.87
CA ALA A 57 13.62 -3.35 0.16
C ALA A 57 13.95 -2.92 1.59
N HIS A 58 15.20 -2.55 1.86
CA HIS A 58 15.70 -2.23 3.20
C HIS A 58 15.76 -0.73 3.47
N ALA A 59 15.58 0.11 2.44
CA ALA A 59 15.77 1.55 2.56
C ALA A 59 14.64 2.26 3.31
N PHE A 60 13.46 1.64 3.44
CA PHE A 60 12.30 2.29 4.06
C PHE A 60 11.21 1.27 4.45
N THR A 61 10.56 1.52 5.58
CA THR A 61 9.36 0.78 6.00
C THR A 61 8.23 1.76 6.34
N LEU A 62 7.06 1.55 5.72
CA LEU A 62 5.84 2.28 6.09
C LEU A 62 4.98 1.39 6.99
N TYR A 63 4.71 1.87 8.19
CA TYR A 63 3.78 1.24 9.12
C TYR A 63 2.39 1.85 8.97
N ALA A 64 1.36 1.03 8.91
CA ALA A 64 -0.04 1.47 8.92
C ALA A 64 -0.84 0.50 9.79
N SER A 65 -1.44 0.99 10.89
CA SER A 65 -2.03 0.16 11.92
C SER A 65 -1.03 -0.88 12.45
N LYS A 66 -1.30 -2.17 12.25
CA LYS A 66 -0.42 -3.30 12.61
C LYS A 66 0.43 -3.82 11.46
N ALA A 67 0.23 -3.27 10.26
CA ALA A 67 0.93 -3.71 9.06
C ALA A 67 2.24 -2.97 8.87
N ALA A 68 3.30 -3.70 8.51
CA ALA A 68 4.56 -3.16 8.00
C ALA A 68 4.62 -3.40 6.48
N ILE A 69 4.76 -2.33 5.72
CA ILE A 69 4.76 -2.35 4.25
C ILE A 69 6.12 -1.86 3.75
N ARG A 70 6.74 -2.64 2.87
CA ARG A 70 8.05 -2.33 2.27
C ARG A 70 8.16 -2.87 0.85
N GLY A 71 9.18 -2.47 0.10
CA GLY A 71 9.54 -3.14 -1.15
C GLY A 71 9.89 -4.61 -0.90
N GLN A 72 9.55 -5.49 -1.82
CA GLN A 72 9.88 -6.90 -1.70
C GLN A 72 11.31 -7.22 -2.16
N SER A 73 11.84 -6.45 -3.10
CA SER A 73 13.13 -6.69 -3.75
C SER A 73 14.01 -5.44 -3.75
N ASP A 74 15.28 -5.60 -4.10
CA ASP A 74 16.23 -4.50 -4.27
C ASP A 74 16.04 -3.72 -5.59
N ALA A 75 14.83 -3.69 -6.10
CA ALA A 75 14.44 -2.89 -7.25
C ALA A 75 13.64 -1.65 -6.80
N PRO A 76 13.66 -0.58 -7.60
CA PRO A 76 12.86 0.60 -7.33
C PRO A 76 11.38 0.28 -7.20
N THR A 77 10.81 0.63 -6.07
CA THR A 77 9.43 0.29 -5.70
C THR A 77 8.65 1.56 -5.34
N ILE A 78 7.41 1.64 -5.79
CA ILE A 78 6.47 2.72 -5.46
C ILE A 78 5.19 2.09 -4.93
N GLY A 79 4.89 2.36 -3.66
CA GLY A 79 3.68 1.90 -3.00
C GLY A 79 2.80 3.05 -2.53
N GLN A 80 1.49 2.86 -2.57
CA GLN A 80 0.52 3.76 -1.97
C GLN A 80 -0.30 3.00 -0.93
N VAL A 81 -0.44 3.59 0.23
CA VAL A 81 -1.21 3.03 1.34
C VAL A 81 -2.24 4.03 1.79
N ARG A 82 -3.49 3.64 1.81
CA ARG A 82 -4.60 4.39 2.35
C ARG A 82 -5.15 3.68 3.57
N LEU A 83 -5.15 4.36 4.70
CA LEU A 83 -5.78 3.89 5.92
C LEU A 83 -7.28 4.21 5.85
N LEU A 84 -8.12 3.18 5.71
CA LEU A 84 -9.58 3.34 5.68
C LEU A 84 -10.15 3.43 7.10
N ASN A 85 -9.65 2.57 7.97
CA ASN A 85 -9.92 2.58 9.41
C ASN A 85 -8.81 1.80 10.15
N ALA A 86 -8.94 1.62 11.47
CA ALA A 86 -7.93 0.94 12.28
C ALA A 86 -7.67 -0.52 11.87
N LYS A 87 -8.59 -1.13 11.12
CA LYS A 87 -8.59 -2.56 10.76
C LYS A 87 -8.49 -2.81 9.25
N GLU A 88 -8.58 -1.76 8.44
CA GLU A 88 -8.67 -1.87 6.99
C GLU A 88 -7.73 -0.91 6.28
N LEU A 89 -6.98 -1.45 5.35
CA LEU A 89 -6.04 -0.73 4.49
C LEU A 89 -6.35 -1.02 3.03
N LEU A 90 -6.20 0.01 2.19
CA LEU A 90 -6.07 -0.17 0.75
C LEU A 90 -4.61 0.04 0.38
N ILE A 91 -3.96 -0.98 -0.15
CA ILE A 91 -2.56 -0.95 -0.55
C ILE A 91 -2.47 -1.15 -2.05
N THR A 92 -1.81 -0.24 -2.73
CA THR A 92 -1.60 -0.29 -4.18
C THR A 92 -0.10 -0.32 -4.46
N SER A 93 0.34 -1.32 -5.19
CA SER A 93 1.66 -1.30 -5.80
C SER A 93 1.57 -0.56 -7.14
N LYS A 94 2.23 0.59 -7.23
CA LYS A 94 2.31 1.37 -8.48
C LYS A 94 3.50 0.93 -9.34
N ARG A 95 4.54 0.42 -8.70
CA ARG A 95 5.75 -0.08 -9.35
C ARG A 95 6.48 -1.01 -8.40
N GLY A 96 6.81 -2.20 -8.88
CA GLY A 96 7.52 -3.23 -8.14
C GLY A 96 6.67 -3.89 -7.05
N PRO A 97 6.92 -5.14 -6.71
CA PRO A 97 6.15 -5.86 -5.71
C PRO A 97 6.39 -5.31 -4.30
N LEU A 98 5.34 -5.34 -3.48
CA LEU A 98 5.38 -4.94 -2.07
C LEU A 98 5.25 -6.16 -1.17
N SER A 99 5.91 -6.15 -0.03
CA SER A 99 5.65 -7.08 1.07
C SER A 99 4.86 -6.39 2.17
N VAL A 100 3.82 -7.08 2.65
CA VAL A 100 2.98 -6.64 3.76
C VAL A 100 3.11 -7.67 4.87
N THR A 101 3.60 -7.24 6.02
CA THR A 101 3.80 -8.09 7.19
C THR A 101 2.85 -7.65 8.30
N VAL A 102 2.07 -8.59 8.83
CA VAL A 102 1.16 -8.39 9.96
C VAL A 102 1.38 -9.53 10.95
N ASP A 103 1.68 -9.21 12.19
CA ASP A 103 1.91 -10.19 13.27
C ASP A 103 2.91 -11.31 12.88
N GLY A 104 3.94 -10.97 12.11
CA GLY A 104 4.99 -11.89 11.65
C GLY A 104 4.64 -12.71 10.41
N GLU A 105 3.42 -12.63 9.89
CA GLU A 105 3.03 -13.23 8.62
C GLU A 105 3.22 -12.22 7.48
N THR A 106 3.85 -12.64 6.38
CA THR A 106 4.14 -11.78 5.24
C THR A 106 3.39 -12.27 4.00
N GLN A 107 2.72 -11.35 3.32
CA GLN A 107 2.11 -11.57 2.01
C GLN A 107 2.66 -10.57 1.00
N VAL A 108 2.64 -10.97 -0.27
CA VAL A 108 3.16 -10.17 -1.38
C VAL A 108 2.02 -9.55 -2.15
N ILE A 109 2.14 -8.27 -2.42
CA ILE A 109 1.30 -7.52 -3.34
C ILE A 109 2.07 -7.40 -4.65
N GLU A 110 1.50 -7.94 -5.72
CA GLU A 110 2.11 -7.92 -7.04
C GLU A 110 2.16 -6.51 -7.63
N ASP A 111 3.11 -6.29 -8.52
CA ASP A 111 3.25 -5.03 -9.25
C ASP A 111 1.96 -4.66 -10.00
N GLY A 112 1.59 -3.39 -9.94
CA GLY A 112 0.39 -2.85 -10.60
C GLY A 112 -0.94 -3.28 -9.97
N LYS A 113 -0.93 -3.98 -8.84
CA LYS A 113 -2.14 -4.47 -8.17
C LYS A 113 -2.54 -3.60 -6.98
N ALA A 114 -3.85 -3.58 -6.72
CA ALA A 114 -4.43 -2.97 -5.52
C ALA A 114 -5.13 -4.05 -4.68
N TYR A 115 -4.89 -4.00 -3.38
CA TYR A 115 -5.41 -4.99 -2.44
C TYR A 115 -6.08 -4.31 -1.26
N HIS A 116 -7.25 -4.79 -0.90
CA HIS A 116 -7.91 -4.45 0.34
C HIS A 116 -7.45 -5.43 1.42
N VAL A 117 -6.82 -4.91 2.46
CA VAL A 117 -6.23 -5.69 3.55
C VAL A 117 -7.07 -5.52 4.79
N HIS A 118 -7.66 -6.62 5.27
CA HIS A 118 -8.39 -6.68 6.53
C HIS A 118 -7.47 -7.26 7.62
N LEU A 119 -7.22 -6.48 8.66
CA LEU A 119 -6.29 -6.83 9.75
C LEU A 119 -6.92 -7.69 10.85
N ASP A 120 -8.26 -7.86 10.84
CA ASP A 120 -9.00 -8.71 11.76
C ASP A 120 -9.67 -9.86 11.03
N ARG A 121 -9.40 -11.07 11.53
CA ARG A 121 -9.92 -12.31 10.98
C ARG A 121 -11.43 -12.51 11.16
N GLU A 122 -12.02 -11.92 12.21
CA GLU A 122 -13.46 -12.06 12.48
C GLU A 122 -14.35 -11.41 11.42
N MET A 123 -13.90 -10.29 10.82
CA MET A 123 -14.65 -9.60 9.75
C MET A 123 -14.54 -10.30 8.39
N ALA A 124 -13.48 -11.03 8.14
CA ALA A 124 -13.27 -11.74 6.88
C ALA A 124 -14.22 -12.93 6.70
N ALA A 125 -14.67 -13.54 7.79
CA ALA A 125 -15.62 -14.67 7.76
C ALA A 125 -17.08 -14.23 7.52
N ALA A 126 -17.41 -12.95 7.75
CA ALA A 126 -18.78 -12.43 7.62
C ALA A 126 -19.16 -12.00 6.19
N GLN A 127 -18.20 -11.92 5.26
CA GLN A 127 -18.44 -11.55 3.86
C GLN A 127 -18.31 -12.73 2.89
N GLY A 128 -18.59 -13.95 3.36
CA GLY A 128 -18.80 -15.09 2.47
C GLY A 128 -20.00 -14.82 1.57
N PRO A 129 -19.95 -15.16 0.26
CA PRO A 129 -21.08 -14.94 -0.63
C PRO A 129 -22.28 -15.78 -0.18
N SER A 130 -23.29 -15.11 0.38
CA SER A 130 -24.63 -15.66 0.52
C SER A 130 -25.26 -15.70 -0.88
N GLY A 131 -25.03 -16.79 -1.59
CA GLY A 131 -25.56 -17.04 -2.90
C GLY A 131 -25.90 -18.53 -3.03
N ALA A 132 -27.09 -18.89 -2.60
CA ALA A 132 -27.73 -20.14 -3.01
C ALA A 132 -28.04 -20.08 -4.51
N GLY A 133 -27.62 -21.08 -5.28
CA GLY A 133 -28.03 -21.20 -6.67
C GLY A 133 -27.06 -22.06 -7.46
N GLY A 134 -27.39 -23.37 -7.60
CA GLY A 134 -26.59 -24.28 -8.40
C GLY A 134 -26.62 -23.97 -9.89
N ALA A 135 -25.46 -24.14 -10.52
CA ALA A 135 -25.33 -24.54 -11.93
C ALA A 135 -23.94 -25.13 -12.12
N GLN A 136 -23.90 -26.41 -12.48
CA GLN A 136 -22.72 -27.11 -12.97
C GLN A 136 -22.29 -26.52 -14.31
N GLY A 137 -21.01 -26.16 -14.44
CA GLY A 137 -20.38 -25.76 -15.68
C GLY A 137 -18.85 -25.90 -15.58
N PRO A 138 -18.12 -26.13 -16.67
CA PRO A 138 -17.01 -27.06 -16.77
C PRO A 138 -15.68 -26.58 -16.19
N SER A 139 -14.92 -27.58 -15.74
CA SER A 139 -13.54 -27.54 -15.25
C SER A 139 -12.59 -26.65 -16.07
N GLY A 140 -12.24 -25.49 -15.54
CA GLY A 140 -11.07 -24.72 -15.93
C GLY A 140 -9.95 -24.96 -14.92
N LYS A 141 -8.89 -25.67 -15.31
CA LYS A 141 -7.66 -25.86 -14.54
C LYS A 141 -6.97 -24.50 -14.39
N GLY A 142 -7.05 -23.91 -13.23
CA GLY A 142 -6.38 -22.70 -12.83
C GLY A 142 -6.44 -22.56 -11.31
N GLY A 143 -6.10 -23.63 -10.61
CA GLY A 143 -6.04 -23.65 -9.15
C GLY A 143 -4.81 -22.88 -8.69
N TRP A 144 -4.99 -21.70 -8.14
CA TRP A 144 -4.02 -21.05 -7.29
C TRP A 144 -3.85 -21.90 -6.02
N PRO A 145 -2.62 -22.25 -5.63
CA PRO A 145 -2.42 -22.97 -4.38
C PRO A 145 -2.65 -21.97 -3.23
N LEU A 146 -3.88 -21.90 -2.75
CA LEU A 146 -4.15 -21.40 -1.41
C LEU A 146 -3.47 -22.37 -0.45
N LYS A 147 -2.20 -22.10 -0.09
CA LYS A 147 -1.60 -22.69 1.08
C LYS A 147 -2.53 -22.35 2.25
N ALA A 148 -3.24 -23.36 2.73
CA ALA A 148 -4.06 -23.30 3.95
C ALA A 148 -3.14 -23.18 5.17
N GLY A 149 -2.42 -22.07 5.27
CA GLY A 149 -1.80 -21.58 6.47
C GLY A 149 -2.81 -20.67 7.16
N ARG A 150 -2.87 -20.71 8.47
CA ARG A 150 -3.71 -19.79 9.28
C ARG A 150 -3.25 -18.35 9.07
N SER A 151 -3.66 -17.73 7.96
CA SER A 151 -3.40 -16.33 7.69
C SER A 151 -4.08 -15.47 8.75
N ARG A 152 -3.33 -14.58 9.38
CA ARG A 152 -3.83 -13.68 10.43
C ARG A 152 -4.52 -12.46 9.85
N PHE A 153 -4.48 -12.29 8.54
CA PHE A 153 -5.18 -11.22 7.83
C PHE A 153 -5.63 -11.70 6.45
N LEU A 154 -6.69 -11.10 5.92
CA LEU A 154 -7.23 -11.38 4.60
C LEU A 154 -6.81 -10.26 3.64
N ILE A 155 -6.26 -10.65 2.51
CA ILE A 155 -6.01 -9.76 1.38
C ILE A 155 -7.01 -10.09 0.28
N VAL A 156 -7.81 -9.11 -0.11
CA VAL A 156 -8.75 -9.21 -1.23
C VAL A 156 -8.24 -8.35 -2.38
N VAL A 157 -8.06 -8.94 -3.55
CA VAL A 157 -7.69 -8.19 -4.76
C VAL A 157 -8.85 -7.29 -5.17
N VAL A 158 -8.65 -5.99 -5.12
CA VAL A 158 -9.61 -4.99 -5.59
C VAL A 158 -9.21 -4.60 -7.00
N GLY A 159 -9.74 -5.31 -7.99
CA GLY A 159 -9.71 -4.97 -9.41
C GLY A 159 -8.46 -4.30 -9.97
N VAL A 160 -8.01 -4.76 -11.11
CA VAL A 160 -6.98 -4.07 -11.92
C VAL A 160 -7.69 -2.89 -12.61
N THR A 161 -7.70 -1.72 -12.01
CA THR A 161 -7.96 -0.50 -12.77
C THR A 161 -6.64 -0.09 -13.41
N PRO A 162 -6.52 -0.09 -14.75
CA PRO A 162 -5.34 0.48 -15.39
C PRO A 162 -5.31 1.98 -15.04
N ILE A 163 -4.36 2.38 -14.18
CA ILE A 163 -4.08 3.79 -13.89
C ILE A 163 -3.30 4.34 -15.09
N ALA A 164 -3.92 4.33 -16.28
CA ALA A 164 -3.34 4.93 -17.48
C ALA A 164 -3.63 6.45 -17.59
N THR A 165 -4.44 7.01 -16.70
CA THR A 165 -4.97 8.37 -16.88
C THR A 165 -4.21 9.46 -16.12
N TYR A 166 -3.23 9.10 -15.27
CA TYR A 166 -2.58 10.11 -14.43
C TYR A 166 -1.28 10.68 -15.01
N PHE A 167 -0.70 10.06 -16.01
CA PHE A 167 0.53 10.55 -16.65
C PHE A 167 0.30 11.60 -17.76
N ALA A 168 -0.91 11.70 -18.28
CA ALA A 168 -1.22 12.66 -19.36
C ALA A 168 -1.35 14.12 -18.89
N VAL A 169 -1.52 14.36 -17.58
CA VAL A 169 -1.74 15.73 -17.06
C VAL A 169 -0.42 16.40 -16.67
N SER A 170 0.62 15.65 -16.32
CA SER A 170 1.92 16.24 -15.94
C SER A 170 2.75 16.68 -17.15
N GLU A 171 2.63 16.02 -18.30
CA GLU A 171 3.32 16.43 -19.53
C GLU A 171 2.65 17.61 -20.24
N ALA A 172 1.35 17.82 -20.03
CA ALA A 172 0.63 18.94 -20.62
C ALA A 172 0.94 20.29 -19.94
N LEU A 173 1.47 20.27 -18.72
CA LEU A 173 1.82 21.49 -17.99
C LEU A 173 3.28 21.93 -18.17
N GLU A 174 4.14 21.09 -18.73
CA GLU A 174 5.54 21.45 -19.01
C GLU A 174 5.77 22.03 -20.41
N SER A 175 4.76 21.99 -21.30
CA SER A 175 4.90 22.45 -22.69
C SER A 175 4.51 23.91 -22.93
N ALA A 176 4.09 24.65 -21.91
CA ALA A 176 3.53 26.02 -22.10
C ALA A 176 4.54 27.16 -21.94
N ASP A 177 5.83 26.89 -21.73
CA ASP A 177 6.81 27.98 -21.53
C ASP A 177 8.13 27.70 -22.28
N ARG A 178 8.10 27.85 -23.61
CA ARG A 178 9.29 28.15 -24.42
C ARG A 178 8.97 29.23 -25.45
N PRO A 179 9.69 30.37 -25.38
CA PRO A 179 9.63 31.41 -26.40
C PRO A 179 10.21 30.95 -27.73
#